data_6c8450bd955397ae2da3322d9b7ed5df
#
_entry.id   6c8450bd955397ae2da3322d9b7ed5df
#
_cell.length_a   1.000
_cell.length_b   1.000
_cell.length_c   1.000
_cell.angle_alpha   90.00
_cell.angle_beta   90.00
_cell.angle_gamma   90.00
#
_symmetry.space_group_name_H-M   'P 1'
#
loop_
_entity.id
_entity.type
_entity.pdbx_description
1 polymer ?
#
loop_
_entity_poly.entity_id
_entity_poly.type
_entity_poly.pdbx_seq_one_letter_code
_entity_poly.pdbx_strand_id
1 'polypeptide(L)'
;MHLLRKELSELVTRQMLISLVMSFIIISMLGSLMTNVLTDEFTDYGTVRMIDQDQTEFTQQIIDKLQEDGYTVQTASDFTEGVNQYHWSEATLLPEGMTDLLLVQHEQCQVHSYTLLKTTSSVSLSMMGDSSTQTVVNAINSLLSDEYLQGDLDFLENPIQTVPYTQANNRTVQANPSLILSSLSLFDQLMPLLLFLLVVLTAQTIITAIAAEKADKTLETLLSSPVPRSTIIGAKMLAALIVALVYALTYGMAFLSTVVSTFSGNSGSVDIGETFSEVVATRHYAEELSLQIPFMGWVGVLAQLALTLGITLTASIILGALVEDSKNTQYASLPIMLCTMFPYILSMVSDIRNMGAVKWLLYCIPFTHTFIATANFRFHDLPLFFGGLVYQAVFLAFMVVLALKLYSSDLLFVHRSIFAKKKTTENE
;
A
#
# COMPACT_ATOMS: atom_id res chain seq x y z
N MET A 1 43.54 -21.87 -0.71
CA MET A 1 43.39 -20.44 -0.36
C MET A 1 43.43 -19.50 -1.56
N HIS A 2 44.31 -19.65 -2.51
CA HIS A 2 44.36 -18.75 -3.70
C HIS A 2 43.12 -18.81 -4.58
N LEU A 3 42.50 -19.97 -4.77
CA LEU A 3 41.30 -20.15 -5.60
C LEU A 3 40.11 -19.45 -4.95
N LEU A 4 39.90 -19.62 -3.64
CA LEU A 4 38.84 -18.97 -2.91
C LEU A 4 38.95 -17.43 -2.95
N ARG A 5 40.18 -16.91 -2.83
CA ARG A 5 40.47 -15.47 -2.90
C ARG A 5 40.20 -14.91 -4.30
N LYS A 6 40.49 -15.69 -5.34
CA LYS A 6 40.20 -15.33 -6.71
C LYS A 6 38.69 -15.27 -6.95
N GLU A 7 37.97 -16.35 -6.59
CA GLU A 7 36.51 -16.41 -6.72
C GLU A 7 35.80 -15.29 -5.93
N LEU A 8 36.23 -15.03 -4.68
CA LEU A 8 35.72 -13.93 -3.87
C LEU A 8 35.98 -12.55 -4.51
N SER A 9 37.15 -12.34 -5.14
CA SER A 9 37.43 -11.07 -5.81
C SER A 9 36.64 -10.86 -7.10
N GLU A 10 36.19 -11.95 -7.75
CA GLU A 10 35.30 -11.91 -8.91
C GLU A 10 33.83 -11.68 -8.51
N LEU A 11 33.41 -12.22 -7.37
CA LEU A 11 32.05 -12.07 -6.86
C LEU A 11 31.81 -10.72 -6.14
N VAL A 12 32.82 -10.25 -5.40
CA VAL A 12 32.72 -8.96 -4.65
C VAL A 12 33.09 -7.81 -5.59
N THR A 13 32.13 -7.41 -6.40
CA THR A 13 32.26 -6.25 -7.29
C THR A 13 31.96 -4.93 -6.57
N ARG A 14 32.47 -3.82 -7.08
CA ARG A 14 32.14 -2.49 -6.53
C ARG A 14 30.65 -2.19 -6.59
N GLN A 15 29.99 -2.62 -7.66
CA GLN A 15 28.54 -2.48 -7.82
C GLN A 15 27.78 -3.26 -6.76
N MET A 16 28.22 -4.50 -6.44
CA MET A 16 27.67 -5.28 -5.33
C MET A 16 27.80 -4.53 -4.00
N LEU A 17 28.97 -3.98 -3.69
CA LEU A 17 29.19 -3.23 -2.44
C LEU A 17 28.31 -1.97 -2.35
N ILE A 18 28.25 -1.19 -3.44
CA ILE A 18 27.40 0.00 -3.50
C ILE A 18 25.92 -0.39 -3.32
N SER A 19 25.46 -1.42 -4.01
CA SER A 19 24.06 -1.88 -3.90
C SER A 19 23.75 -2.41 -2.51
N LEU A 20 24.72 -3.09 -1.85
CA LEU A 20 24.57 -3.59 -0.49
C LEU A 20 24.45 -2.44 0.53
N VAL A 21 25.30 -1.40 0.39
CA VAL A 21 25.24 -0.21 1.23
C VAL A 21 23.92 0.54 1.00
N MET A 22 23.51 0.73 -0.26
CA MET A 22 22.22 1.34 -0.60
C MET A 22 21.05 0.54 -0.04
N SER A 23 21.07 -0.78 -0.19
CA SER A 23 20.04 -1.67 0.38
C SER A 23 19.97 -1.55 1.89
N PHE A 24 21.12 -1.53 2.58
CA PHE A 24 21.17 -1.38 4.02
C PHE A 24 20.56 -0.05 4.48
N ILE A 25 20.91 1.06 3.82
CA ILE A 25 20.35 2.39 4.14
C ILE A 25 18.85 2.40 3.94
N ILE A 26 18.35 1.88 2.80
CA ILE A 26 16.92 1.88 2.47
C ILE A 26 16.15 0.97 3.43
N ILE A 27 16.66 -0.24 3.73
CA ILE A 27 16.01 -1.17 4.66
C ILE A 27 16.00 -0.60 6.08
N SER A 28 17.08 0.03 6.52
CA SER A 28 17.15 0.70 7.83
C SER A 28 16.16 1.86 7.93
N MET A 29 16.06 2.67 6.88
CA MET A 29 15.08 3.74 6.79
C MET A 29 13.64 3.20 6.77
N LEU A 30 13.40 2.11 6.04
CA LEU A 30 12.11 1.42 5.99
C LEU A 30 11.74 0.87 7.37
N GLY A 31 12.67 0.20 8.05
CA GLY A 31 12.44 -0.29 9.41
C GLY A 31 12.07 0.82 10.40
N SER A 32 12.81 1.94 10.36
CA SER A 32 12.50 3.11 11.20
C SER A 32 11.12 3.71 10.92
N LEU A 33 10.75 3.82 9.64
CA LEU A 33 9.43 4.35 9.26
C LEU A 33 8.31 3.39 9.61
N MET A 34 8.50 2.08 9.39
CA MET A 34 7.53 1.06 9.80
C MET A 34 7.32 1.04 11.30
N THR A 35 8.38 1.20 12.10
CA THR A 35 8.27 1.29 13.55
C THR A 35 7.41 2.48 13.95
N ASN A 36 7.63 3.66 13.37
CA ASN A 36 6.82 4.84 13.68
C ASN A 36 5.36 4.68 13.29
N VAL A 37 5.09 4.15 12.07
CA VAL A 37 3.73 3.91 11.58
C VAL A 37 3.01 2.89 12.46
N LEU A 38 3.66 1.78 12.79
CA LEU A 38 3.09 0.76 13.65
C LEU A 38 2.90 1.26 15.08
N THR A 39 3.84 2.05 15.61
CA THR A 39 3.71 2.60 16.96
C THR A 39 2.53 3.55 17.05
N ASP A 40 2.32 4.41 16.05
CA ASP A 40 1.19 5.34 16.02
C ASP A 40 -0.14 4.58 15.95
N GLU A 41 -0.22 3.52 15.15
CA GLU A 41 -1.41 2.65 15.09
C GLU A 41 -1.59 1.80 16.37
N PHE A 42 -0.50 1.27 16.96
CA PHE A 42 -0.59 0.47 18.19
C PHE A 42 -0.86 1.29 19.46
N THR A 43 -0.53 2.56 19.51
CA THR A 43 -0.87 3.44 20.66
C THR A 43 -2.38 3.65 20.78
N ASP A 44 -3.12 3.45 19.71
CA ASP A 44 -4.58 3.59 19.68
C ASP A 44 -5.33 2.41 20.34
N TYR A 45 -4.70 1.24 20.49
CA TYR A 45 -5.31 0.05 21.08
C TYR A 45 -5.69 0.18 22.58
N GLY A 46 -5.10 1.13 23.29
CA GLY A 46 -5.43 1.42 24.68
C GLY A 46 -6.53 2.46 24.86
N THR A 47 -7.09 3.00 23.76
CA THR A 47 -8.08 4.07 23.81
C THR A 47 -9.45 3.58 23.35
N VAL A 48 -10.44 3.63 24.26
CA VAL A 48 -11.84 3.31 23.95
C VAL A 48 -12.59 4.62 23.70
N ARG A 49 -13.29 4.68 22.56
CA ARG A 49 -14.04 5.87 22.13
C ARG A 49 -15.53 5.58 22.22
N MET A 50 -16.21 6.40 22.99
CA MET A 50 -17.62 6.18 23.32
C MET A 50 -18.45 7.44 23.06
N ILE A 51 -19.68 7.20 22.61
CA ILE A 51 -20.74 8.20 22.52
C ILE A 51 -21.83 7.75 23.49
N ASP A 52 -21.94 8.41 24.62
CA ASP A 52 -22.92 8.08 25.65
C ASP A 52 -24.16 8.95 25.47
N GLN A 53 -25.24 8.38 24.93
CA GLN A 53 -26.54 9.04 24.82
C GLN A 53 -27.48 8.71 25.98
N ASP A 54 -27.18 7.68 26.75
CA ASP A 54 -27.99 7.25 27.90
C ASP A 54 -27.74 8.11 29.16
N GLN A 55 -26.49 8.54 29.35
CA GLN A 55 -26.04 9.43 30.41
C GLN A 55 -26.53 9.05 31.83
N THR A 56 -26.48 7.75 32.14
CA THR A 56 -26.93 7.18 33.41
C THR A 56 -25.76 6.86 34.34
N GLU A 57 -26.08 6.51 35.60
CA GLU A 57 -25.07 6.01 36.55
C GLU A 57 -24.43 4.71 36.07
N PHE A 58 -25.19 3.88 35.37
CA PHE A 58 -24.70 2.61 34.81
C PHE A 58 -23.68 2.86 33.67
N THR A 59 -23.93 3.84 32.79
CA THR A 59 -22.96 4.19 31.75
C THR A 59 -21.68 4.77 32.35
N GLN A 60 -21.77 5.49 33.45
CA GLN A 60 -20.59 5.95 34.18
C GLN A 60 -19.81 4.78 34.79
N GLN A 61 -20.47 3.77 35.35
CA GLN A 61 -19.80 2.56 35.85
C GLN A 61 -19.07 1.79 34.73
N ILE A 62 -19.61 1.77 33.49
CA ILE A 62 -18.92 1.19 32.33
C ILE A 62 -17.63 1.96 32.06
N ILE A 63 -17.67 3.30 32.10
CA ILE A 63 -16.48 4.14 31.90
C ILE A 63 -15.45 3.90 32.99
N ASP A 64 -15.88 3.87 34.24
CA ASP A 64 -15.01 3.63 35.39
C ASP A 64 -14.36 2.23 35.32
N LYS A 65 -15.12 1.20 34.94
CA LYS A 65 -14.63 -0.15 34.75
C LYS A 65 -13.59 -0.23 33.65
N LEU A 66 -13.82 0.42 32.51
CA LEU A 66 -12.85 0.48 31.42
C LEU A 66 -11.54 1.18 31.85
N GLN A 67 -11.64 2.23 32.68
CA GLN A 67 -10.46 2.90 33.22
C GLN A 67 -9.70 2.05 34.24
N GLU A 68 -10.41 1.28 35.09
CA GLU A 68 -9.80 0.30 36.00
C GLU A 68 -9.07 -0.81 35.24
N ASP A 69 -9.63 -1.26 34.10
CA ASP A 69 -9.02 -2.26 33.23
C ASP A 69 -7.82 -1.69 32.41
N GLY A 70 -7.49 -0.40 32.60
CA GLY A 70 -6.30 0.25 32.04
C GLY A 70 -6.53 0.94 30.68
N TYR A 71 -7.78 1.09 30.26
CA TYR A 71 -8.11 1.79 29.01
C TYR A 71 -8.26 3.31 29.23
N THR A 72 -7.87 4.09 28.23
CA THR A 72 -8.17 5.53 28.20
C THR A 72 -9.50 5.72 27.49
N VAL A 73 -10.51 6.26 28.19
CA VAL A 73 -11.82 6.49 27.62
C VAL A 73 -11.93 7.93 27.10
N GLN A 74 -12.34 8.09 25.84
CA GLN A 74 -12.65 9.37 25.20
C GLN A 74 -14.13 9.40 24.86
N THR A 75 -14.82 10.51 25.21
CA THR A 75 -16.23 10.70 24.92
C THR A 75 -16.46 11.91 24.02
N ALA A 76 -17.48 11.84 23.15
CA ALA A 76 -17.96 12.95 22.32
C ALA A 76 -19.49 12.91 22.24
N SER A 77 -20.10 14.01 21.77
CA SER A 77 -21.57 14.08 21.64
C SER A 77 -22.08 13.29 20.43
N ASP A 78 -21.29 13.23 19.35
CA ASP A 78 -21.58 12.42 18.18
C ASP A 78 -20.28 11.94 17.49
N PHE A 79 -20.44 11.01 16.53
CA PHE A 79 -19.31 10.46 15.79
C PHE A 79 -18.65 11.50 14.87
N THR A 80 -19.41 12.43 14.33
CA THR A 80 -18.89 13.46 13.42
C THR A 80 -17.99 14.44 14.17
N GLU A 81 -18.37 14.79 15.41
CA GLU A 81 -17.53 15.58 16.32
C GLU A 81 -16.23 14.82 16.64
N GLY A 82 -16.33 13.55 17.02
CA GLY A 82 -15.19 12.70 17.32
C GLY A 82 -14.19 12.62 16.16
N VAL A 83 -14.70 12.47 14.94
CA VAL A 83 -13.87 12.42 13.72
C VAL A 83 -13.20 13.77 13.44
N ASN A 84 -13.94 14.88 13.52
CA ASN A 84 -13.42 16.19 13.10
C ASN A 84 -12.49 16.83 14.15
N GLN A 85 -12.81 16.66 15.43
CA GLN A 85 -12.09 17.32 16.52
C GLN A 85 -10.99 16.44 17.10
N TYR A 86 -11.26 15.14 17.25
CA TYR A 86 -10.36 14.18 17.93
C TYR A 86 -9.75 13.15 16.99
N HIS A 87 -10.02 13.24 15.67
CA HIS A 87 -9.51 12.31 14.65
C HIS A 87 -9.86 10.84 14.88
N TRP A 88 -11.03 10.57 15.44
CA TRP A 88 -11.47 9.21 15.68
C TRP A 88 -11.57 8.41 14.39
N SER A 89 -11.23 7.13 14.49
CA SER A 89 -11.39 6.14 13.42
C SER A 89 -12.54 5.18 13.70
N GLU A 90 -12.88 5.00 14.98
CA GLU A 90 -13.97 4.13 15.43
C GLU A 90 -14.61 4.74 16.69
N ALA A 91 -15.84 4.37 17.00
CA ALA A 91 -16.49 4.70 18.26
C ALA A 91 -17.67 3.75 18.52
N THR A 92 -17.97 3.54 19.78
CA THR A 92 -19.12 2.79 20.25
C THR A 92 -20.17 3.75 20.78
N LEU A 93 -21.39 3.66 20.26
CA LEU A 93 -22.51 4.48 20.72
C LEU A 93 -23.40 3.62 21.64
N LEU A 94 -23.59 4.11 22.86
CA LEU A 94 -24.56 3.63 23.82
C LEU A 94 -25.86 4.39 23.62
N PRO A 95 -26.95 3.73 23.20
CA PRO A 95 -28.19 4.42 22.87
C PRO A 95 -28.96 4.88 24.13
N GLU A 96 -29.78 5.90 23.98
CA GLU A 96 -30.71 6.37 25.01
C GLU A 96 -31.65 5.23 25.46
N GLY A 97 -31.83 5.08 26.77
CA GLY A 97 -32.67 4.03 27.37
C GLY A 97 -31.99 2.67 27.48
N MET A 98 -30.69 2.55 27.20
CA MET A 98 -29.94 1.29 27.30
C MET A 98 -30.02 0.71 28.72
N THR A 99 -29.86 1.55 29.75
CA THR A 99 -29.90 1.14 31.15
C THR A 99 -31.26 0.53 31.52
N ASP A 100 -32.35 1.16 31.11
CA ASP A 100 -33.71 0.65 31.37
C ASP A 100 -33.95 -0.70 30.68
N LEU A 101 -33.52 -0.86 29.43
CA LEU A 101 -33.64 -2.12 28.68
C LEU A 101 -32.87 -3.24 29.40
N LEU A 102 -31.63 -2.99 29.78
CA LEU A 102 -30.76 -4.01 30.34
C LEU A 102 -31.11 -4.34 31.82
N LEU A 103 -31.34 -3.32 32.66
CA LEU A 103 -31.47 -3.51 34.12
C LEU A 103 -32.93 -3.68 34.60
N VAL A 104 -33.89 -3.08 33.87
CA VAL A 104 -35.31 -3.11 34.30
C VAL A 104 -36.13 -4.12 33.49
N GLN A 105 -35.96 -4.08 32.16
CA GLN A 105 -36.78 -4.92 31.27
C GLN A 105 -36.14 -6.29 31.01
N HIS A 106 -34.82 -6.43 31.23
CA HIS A 106 -34.04 -7.64 30.92
C HIS A 106 -34.18 -8.03 29.43
N GLU A 107 -34.19 -7.01 28.57
CA GLU A 107 -34.27 -7.20 27.14
C GLU A 107 -32.93 -6.88 26.48
N GLN A 108 -32.70 -7.48 25.29
CA GLN A 108 -31.47 -7.29 24.52
C GLN A 108 -31.39 -5.85 24.00
N CYS A 109 -30.26 -5.19 24.26
CA CYS A 109 -29.98 -3.85 23.76
C CYS A 109 -29.09 -3.86 22.51
N GLN A 110 -29.32 -2.93 21.57
CA GLN A 110 -28.49 -2.75 20.40
C GLN A 110 -27.48 -1.62 20.63
N VAL A 111 -26.21 -1.95 20.64
CA VAL A 111 -25.09 -0.99 20.69
C VAL A 111 -24.57 -0.77 19.28
N HIS A 112 -24.38 0.50 18.90
CA HIS A 112 -23.96 0.83 17.56
C HIS A 112 -22.44 1.02 17.49
N SER A 113 -21.78 0.26 16.61
CA SER A 113 -20.36 0.39 16.30
C SER A 113 -20.17 1.25 15.07
N TYR A 114 -19.49 2.39 15.21
CA TYR A 114 -19.16 3.28 14.09
C TYR A 114 -17.70 3.09 13.69
N THR A 115 -17.44 2.89 12.40
CA THR A 115 -16.10 2.81 11.83
C THR A 115 -15.95 3.77 10.66
N LEU A 116 -14.93 4.62 10.70
CA LEU A 116 -14.58 5.52 9.62
C LEU A 116 -13.64 4.84 8.64
N LEU A 117 -14.12 4.56 7.45
CA LEU A 117 -13.32 3.98 6.38
C LEU A 117 -12.46 5.07 5.72
N LYS A 118 -11.18 5.12 6.04
CA LYS A 118 -10.19 6.06 5.46
C LYS A 118 -9.29 5.40 4.42
N THR A 119 -9.18 4.08 4.44
CA THR A 119 -8.27 3.31 3.60
C THR A 119 -8.95 2.05 3.08
N THR A 120 -8.47 1.53 1.96
CA THR A 120 -8.84 0.20 1.46
C THR A 120 -7.80 -0.87 1.83
N SER A 121 -6.82 -0.52 2.68
CA SER A 121 -5.80 -1.44 3.19
C SER A 121 -6.44 -2.47 4.13
N SER A 122 -6.30 -3.75 3.80
CA SER A 122 -6.83 -4.84 4.62
C SER A 122 -6.12 -5.00 5.95
N VAL A 123 -4.84 -4.63 6.02
CA VAL A 123 -4.06 -4.71 7.26
C VAL A 123 -4.54 -3.66 8.26
N SER A 124 -4.65 -2.39 7.83
CA SER A 124 -5.21 -1.34 8.70
C SER A 124 -6.60 -1.68 9.19
N LEU A 125 -7.42 -2.30 8.36
CA LEU A 125 -8.79 -2.64 8.71
C LEU A 125 -8.94 -3.88 9.55
N SER A 126 -8.09 -4.89 9.36
CA SER A 126 -8.04 -6.03 10.29
C SER A 126 -7.53 -5.62 11.67
N MET A 127 -6.77 -4.53 11.74
CA MET A 127 -6.33 -3.92 13.00
C MET A 127 -7.39 -2.99 13.61
N MET A 128 -8.23 -2.34 12.81
CA MET A 128 -9.32 -1.46 13.26
C MET A 128 -10.59 -2.22 13.65
N GLY A 129 -10.70 -3.51 13.32
CA GLY A 129 -11.94 -4.27 13.52
C GLY A 129 -12.25 -4.52 14.97
N ASP A 130 -13.48 -4.14 15.39
CA ASP A 130 -14.26 -4.54 16.56
C ASP A 130 -13.60 -4.52 17.96
N SER A 131 -12.29 -4.20 18.10
CA SER A 131 -11.60 -4.30 19.38
C SER A 131 -12.18 -3.34 20.43
N SER A 132 -12.44 -2.09 20.04
CA SER A 132 -12.99 -1.06 20.94
C SER A 132 -14.43 -1.40 21.35
N THR A 133 -15.30 -1.71 20.39
CA THR A 133 -16.70 -2.08 20.66
C THR A 133 -16.78 -3.38 21.45
N GLN A 134 -15.97 -4.39 21.12
CA GLN A 134 -15.94 -5.65 21.87
C GLN A 134 -15.45 -5.43 23.31
N THR A 135 -14.51 -4.52 23.54
CA THR A 135 -14.05 -4.16 24.88
C THR A 135 -15.17 -3.53 25.69
N VAL A 136 -15.94 -2.61 25.10
CA VAL A 136 -17.12 -2.02 25.74
C VAL A 136 -18.18 -3.07 26.06
N VAL A 137 -18.49 -3.94 25.09
CA VAL A 137 -19.45 -5.06 25.29
C VAL A 137 -18.99 -5.98 26.40
N ASN A 138 -17.71 -6.31 26.48
CA ASN A 138 -17.16 -7.15 27.55
C ASN A 138 -17.26 -6.47 28.93
N ALA A 139 -17.01 -5.15 29.00
CA ALA A 139 -17.16 -4.39 30.23
C ALA A 139 -18.62 -4.37 30.70
N ILE A 140 -19.58 -4.15 29.79
CA ILE A 140 -21.01 -4.23 30.11
C ILE A 140 -21.40 -5.64 30.59
N ASN A 141 -20.98 -6.68 29.88
CA ASN A 141 -21.27 -8.05 30.26
C ASN A 141 -20.70 -8.41 31.63
N SER A 142 -19.50 -7.93 31.97
CA SER A 142 -18.90 -8.18 33.29
C SER A 142 -19.69 -7.49 34.40
N LEU A 143 -20.12 -6.23 34.21
CA LEU A 143 -20.92 -5.49 35.15
C LEU A 143 -22.30 -6.14 35.36
N LEU A 144 -22.94 -6.58 34.26
CA LEU A 144 -24.23 -7.29 34.34
C LEU A 144 -24.12 -8.61 35.11
N SER A 145 -23.06 -9.39 34.86
CA SER A 145 -22.86 -10.69 35.53
C SER A 145 -22.48 -10.55 36.99
N ASP A 146 -21.67 -9.55 37.34
CA ASP A 146 -21.12 -9.39 38.68
C ASP A 146 -22.12 -8.74 39.65
N GLU A 147 -22.92 -7.77 39.20
CA GLU A 147 -23.66 -6.87 40.08
C GLU A 147 -25.18 -6.92 39.96
N TYR A 148 -25.74 -7.24 38.78
CA TYR A 148 -27.16 -6.99 38.52
C TYR A 148 -28.04 -8.21 38.25
N LEU A 149 -27.49 -9.35 37.81
CA LEU A 149 -28.32 -10.46 37.32
C LEU A 149 -27.92 -11.81 37.96
N GLN A 150 -28.68 -12.22 38.95
CA GLN A 150 -28.63 -13.59 39.47
C GLN A 150 -29.87 -14.35 38.98
N GLY A 151 -29.77 -15.03 37.81
CA GLY A 151 -30.75 -16.05 37.51
C GLY A 151 -31.31 -16.15 36.09
N ASP A 152 -31.13 -15.23 35.18
CA ASP A 152 -31.63 -15.35 33.81
C ASP A 152 -30.48 -15.64 32.81
N LEU A 153 -30.24 -16.93 32.58
CA LEU A 153 -29.12 -17.43 31.79
C LEU A 153 -29.25 -17.09 30.31
N ASP A 154 -30.45 -17.10 29.75
CA ASP A 154 -30.68 -16.86 28.32
C ASP A 154 -30.40 -15.41 27.95
N PHE A 155 -30.75 -14.47 28.85
CA PHE A 155 -30.43 -13.05 28.64
C PHE A 155 -28.93 -12.77 28.82
N LEU A 156 -28.26 -13.39 29.78
CA LEU A 156 -26.83 -13.22 30.05
C LEU A 156 -25.92 -13.75 28.94
N GLU A 157 -26.40 -14.71 28.12
CA GLU A 157 -25.61 -15.23 27.02
C GLU A 157 -25.37 -14.15 25.92
N ASN A 158 -26.36 -13.29 25.63
CA ASN A 158 -26.29 -12.27 24.58
C ASN A 158 -27.09 -11.01 24.94
N PRO A 159 -26.73 -10.23 25.99
CA PRO A 159 -27.50 -9.04 26.38
C PRO A 159 -27.33 -7.90 25.39
N ILE A 160 -26.27 -7.91 24.59
CA ILE A 160 -25.93 -6.82 23.64
C ILE A 160 -25.78 -7.34 22.23
N GLN A 161 -26.49 -6.71 21.32
CA GLN A 161 -26.33 -6.87 19.89
C GLN A 161 -25.56 -5.70 19.30
N THR A 162 -24.44 -5.97 18.65
CA THR A 162 -23.67 -4.93 17.95
C THR A 162 -24.22 -4.70 16.56
N VAL A 163 -24.54 -3.44 16.26
CA VAL A 163 -24.99 -2.99 14.93
C VAL A 163 -23.87 -2.18 14.29
N PRO A 164 -23.18 -2.68 13.24
CA PRO A 164 -22.07 -2.00 12.62
C PRO A 164 -22.54 -0.90 11.66
N TYR A 165 -21.95 0.28 11.78
CA TYR A 165 -22.09 1.39 10.86
C TYR A 165 -20.73 1.76 10.29
N THR A 166 -20.64 1.91 8.98
CA THR A 166 -19.42 2.37 8.29
C THR A 166 -19.63 3.74 7.70
N GLN A 167 -18.72 4.65 7.97
CA GLN A 167 -18.72 5.99 7.41
C GLN A 167 -17.56 6.18 6.42
N ALA A 168 -17.84 6.74 5.24
CA ALA A 168 -16.84 7.20 4.27
C ALA A 168 -17.40 8.37 3.47
N ASN A 169 -16.55 9.30 3.02
CA ASN A 169 -16.94 10.46 2.21
C ASN A 169 -18.15 11.24 2.78
N ASN A 170 -18.22 11.39 4.11
CA ASN A 170 -19.34 12.03 4.85
C ASN A 170 -20.68 11.32 4.66
N ARG A 171 -20.69 10.04 4.31
CA ARG A 171 -21.88 9.18 4.21
C ARG A 171 -21.75 8.02 5.16
N THR A 172 -22.86 7.61 5.75
CA THR A 172 -22.89 6.49 6.72
C THR A 172 -23.86 5.43 6.20
N VAL A 173 -23.42 4.18 6.27
CA VAL A 173 -24.21 3.00 5.88
C VAL A 173 -24.18 1.98 7.02
N GLN A 174 -25.31 1.31 7.25
CA GLN A 174 -25.38 0.21 8.20
C GLN A 174 -24.83 -1.06 7.54
N ALA A 175 -23.52 -1.24 7.65
CA ALA A 175 -22.81 -2.41 7.15
C ALA A 175 -21.47 -2.57 7.86
N ASN A 176 -21.01 -3.81 7.98
CA ASN A 176 -19.68 -4.09 8.50
C ASN A 176 -18.60 -3.60 7.50
N PRO A 177 -17.55 -2.89 7.96
CA PRO A 177 -16.44 -2.46 7.10
C PRO A 177 -15.84 -3.59 6.27
N SER A 178 -15.73 -4.81 6.83
CA SER A 178 -15.20 -5.98 6.13
C SER A 178 -16.02 -6.38 4.90
N LEU A 179 -17.35 -6.22 4.95
CA LEU A 179 -18.23 -6.50 3.80
C LEU A 179 -18.03 -5.47 2.68
N ILE A 180 -17.89 -4.21 3.04
CA ILE A 180 -17.63 -3.14 2.06
C ILE A 180 -16.29 -3.36 1.39
N LEU A 181 -15.29 -3.73 2.17
CA LEU A 181 -13.96 -4.02 1.65
C LEU A 181 -13.91 -5.28 0.81
N SER A 182 -14.64 -6.33 1.13
CA SER A 182 -14.68 -7.53 0.30
C SER A 182 -15.10 -7.20 -1.14
N SER A 183 -16.00 -6.21 -1.31
CA SER A 183 -16.40 -5.72 -2.61
C SER A 183 -15.36 -4.85 -3.34
N LEU A 184 -14.49 -4.17 -2.59
CA LEU A 184 -13.47 -3.27 -3.12
C LEU A 184 -12.08 -3.92 -3.16
N SER A 185 -11.83 -4.85 -2.24
CA SER A 185 -10.50 -5.26 -1.83
C SER A 185 -9.74 -6.10 -2.83
N LEU A 186 -10.44 -6.89 -3.65
CA LEU A 186 -9.75 -7.72 -4.64
C LEU A 186 -8.87 -6.89 -5.57
N PHE A 187 -9.40 -5.77 -6.06
CA PHE A 187 -8.64 -4.87 -6.92
C PHE A 187 -7.64 -4.00 -6.14
N ASP A 188 -8.04 -3.48 -4.99
CA ASP A 188 -7.22 -2.51 -4.26
C ASP A 188 -6.06 -3.16 -3.49
N GLN A 189 -6.19 -4.42 -3.05
CA GLN A 189 -5.09 -5.15 -2.41
C GLN A 189 -4.11 -5.73 -3.41
N LEU A 190 -4.60 -6.15 -4.55
CA LEU A 190 -3.83 -6.94 -5.49
C LEU A 190 -3.23 -6.08 -6.60
N MET A 191 -3.84 -4.92 -6.90
CA MET A 191 -3.26 -3.93 -7.82
C MET A 191 -1.86 -3.47 -7.37
N PRO A 192 -1.59 -3.11 -6.12
CA PRO A 192 -0.24 -2.77 -5.69
C PRO A 192 0.77 -3.89 -5.91
N LEU A 193 0.40 -5.13 -5.62
CA LEU A 193 1.28 -6.29 -5.87
C LEU A 193 1.60 -6.46 -7.35
N LEU A 194 0.57 -6.41 -8.21
CA LEU A 194 0.75 -6.51 -9.65
C LEU A 194 1.63 -5.38 -10.20
N LEU A 195 1.40 -4.15 -9.74
CA LEU A 195 2.21 -2.99 -10.09
C LEU A 195 3.67 -3.18 -9.68
N PHE A 196 3.91 -3.64 -8.45
CA PHE A 196 5.25 -3.92 -7.96
C PHE A 196 5.96 -4.97 -8.84
N LEU A 197 5.32 -6.11 -9.09
CA LEU A 197 5.88 -7.17 -9.95
C LEU A 197 6.14 -6.66 -11.37
N LEU A 198 5.19 -5.93 -11.95
CA LEU A 198 5.31 -5.38 -13.29
C LEU A 198 6.50 -4.43 -13.41
N VAL A 199 6.68 -3.52 -12.46
CA VAL A 199 7.80 -2.57 -12.44
C VAL A 199 9.13 -3.31 -12.29
N VAL A 200 9.24 -4.22 -11.32
CA VAL A 200 10.50 -4.93 -11.01
C VAL A 200 10.91 -5.84 -12.18
N LEU A 201 9.99 -6.64 -12.73
CA LEU A 201 10.30 -7.57 -13.83
C LEU A 201 10.63 -6.82 -15.12
N THR A 202 9.89 -5.75 -15.42
CA THR A 202 10.19 -4.89 -16.57
C THR A 202 11.57 -4.24 -16.42
N ALA A 203 11.88 -3.70 -15.24
CA ALA A 203 13.19 -3.09 -14.98
C ALA A 203 14.33 -4.10 -15.17
N GLN A 204 14.19 -5.28 -14.57
CA GLN A 204 15.21 -6.32 -14.66
C GLN A 204 15.45 -6.81 -16.09
N THR A 205 14.38 -7.01 -16.85
CA THR A 205 14.47 -7.44 -18.25
C THR A 205 15.22 -6.44 -19.10
N ILE A 206 14.94 -5.14 -18.94
CA ILE A 206 15.57 -4.08 -19.74
C ILE A 206 17.02 -3.87 -19.35
N ILE A 207 17.32 -3.84 -18.05
CA ILE A 207 18.70 -3.73 -17.56
C ILE A 207 19.54 -4.88 -18.10
N THR A 208 19.02 -6.10 -18.06
CA THR A 208 19.72 -7.29 -18.59
C THR A 208 19.93 -7.20 -20.10
N ALA A 209 18.90 -6.78 -20.85
CA ALA A 209 19.01 -6.65 -22.31
C ALA A 209 20.08 -5.61 -22.70
N ILE A 210 20.10 -4.46 -22.05
CA ILE A 210 21.07 -3.39 -22.35
C ILE A 210 22.50 -3.80 -21.94
N ALA A 211 22.65 -4.49 -20.80
CA ALA A 211 23.94 -4.99 -20.37
C ALA A 211 24.49 -6.06 -21.32
N ALA A 212 23.63 -6.94 -21.85
CA ALA A 212 23.99 -7.92 -22.85
C ALA A 212 24.44 -7.26 -24.17
N GLU A 213 23.66 -6.28 -24.67
CA GLU A 213 24.03 -5.52 -25.87
C GLU A 213 25.40 -4.81 -25.73
N LYS A 214 25.70 -4.32 -24.52
CA LYS A 214 26.99 -3.69 -24.23
C LYS A 214 28.11 -4.72 -24.20
N ALA A 215 27.89 -5.90 -23.61
CA ALA A 215 28.86 -6.98 -23.57
C ALA A 215 29.18 -7.53 -24.97
N ASP A 216 28.19 -7.65 -25.84
CA ASP A 216 28.31 -8.15 -27.22
C ASP A 216 28.82 -7.08 -28.21
N LYS A 217 29.14 -5.83 -27.73
CA LYS A 217 29.52 -4.69 -28.55
C LYS A 217 28.50 -4.27 -29.63
N THR A 218 27.30 -4.82 -29.59
CA THR A 218 26.21 -4.46 -30.51
C THR A 218 25.75 -3.02 -30.28
N LEU A 219 25.87 -2.52 -29.06
CA LEU A 219 25.58 -1.11 -28.73
C LEU A 219 26.51 -0.14 -29.46
N GLU A 220 27.81 -0.46 -29.58
CA GLU A 220 28.78 0.36 -30.33
C GLU A 220 28.42 0.41 -31.80
N THR A 221 28.03 -0.71 -32.37
CA THR A 221 27.60 -0.81 -33.78
C THR A 221 26.31 -0.02 -34.03
N LEU A 222 25.35 -0.08 -33.11
CA LEU A 222 24.09 0.68 -33.16
C LEU A 222 24.35 2.20 -33.10
N LEU A 223 25.24 2.63 -32.22
CA LEU A 223 25.56 4.05 -32.02
C LEU A 223 26.44 4.65 -33.16
N SER A 224 27.15 3.79 -33.90
CA SER A 224 27.89 4.17 -35.10
C SER A 224 27.02 4.25 -36.37
N SER A 225 25.76 3.75 -36.29
CA SER A 225 24.83 3.81 -37.40
C SER A 225 24.36 5.26 -37.66
N PRO A 226 23.97 5.63 -38.90
CA PRO A 226 23.51 7.00 -39.24
C PRO A 226 22.08 7.29 -38.73
N VAL A 227 21.64 6.64 -37.62
CA VAL A 227 20.33 6.83 -37.02
C VAL A 227 20.44 7.77 -35.81
N PRO A 228 19.53 8.74 -35.64
CA PRO A 228 19.53 9.63 -34.49
C PRO A 228 19.44 8.81 -33.17
N ARG A 229 20.27 9.13 -32.18
CA ARG A 229 20.31 8.44 -30.88
C ARG A 229 18.96 8.43 -30.15
N SER A 230 18.16 9.49 -30.32
CA SER A 230 16.79 9.58 -29.82
C SER A 230 15.86 8.51 -30.40
N THR A 231 16.04 8.17 -31.69
CA THR A 231 15.26 7.10 -32.33
C THR A 231 15.63 5.73 -31.78
N ILE A 232 16.92 5.49 -31.52
CA ILE A 232 17.38 4.22 -30.89
C ILE A 232 16.78 4.06 -29.48
N ILE A 233 16.85 5.11 -28.67
CA ILE A 233 16.25 5.09 -27.31
C ILE A 233 14.73 4.92 -27.40
N GLY A 234 14.07 5.65 -28.27
CA GLY A 234 12.62 5.55 -28.47
C GLY A 234 12.19 4.16 -28.91
N ALA A 235 12.92 3.53 -29.82
CA ALA A 235 12.66 2.16 -30.25
C ALA A 235 12.84 1.15 -29.08
N LYS A 236 13.88 1.30 -28.26
CA LYS A 236 14.10 0.48 -27.06
C LYS A 236 12.98 0.68 -26.04
N MET A 237 12.58 1.91 -25.78
CA MET A 237 11.45 2.20 -24.87
C MET A 237 10.15 1.57 -25.39
N LEU A 238 9.88 1.67 -26.69
CA LEU A 238 8.68 1.06 -27.27
C LEU A 238 8.70 -0.47 -27.21
N ALA A 239 9.82 -1.10 -27.55
CA ALA A 239 9.98 -2.56 -27.43
C ALA A 239 9.81 -3.00 -25.98
N ALA A 240 10.40 -2.31 -25.03
CA ALA A 240 10.29 -2.57 -23.61
C ALA A 240 8.87 -2.36 -23.09
N LEU A 241 8.13 -1.36 -23.59
CA LEU A 241 6.73 -1.14 -23.29
C LEU A 241 5.86 -2.34 -23.76
N ILE A 242 6.13 -2.86 -24.96
CA ILE A 242 5.43 -4.06 -25.47
C ILE A 242 5.68 -5.26 -24.54
N VAL A 243 6.93 -5.47 -24.13
CA VAL A 243 7.29 -6.55 -23.20
C VAL A 243 6.59 -6.34 -21.84
N ALA A 244 6.56 -5.11 -21.34
CA ALA A 244 5.85 -4.77 -20.11
C ALA A 244 4.34 -5.05 -20.21
N LEU A 245 3.71 -4.75 -21.35
CA LEU A 245 2.30 -5.07 -21.59
C LEU A 245 2.07 -6.59 -21.64
N VAL A 246 2.98 -7.37 -22.24
CA VAL A 246 2.90 -8.83 -22.23
C VAL A 246 2.98 -9.35 -20.80
N TYR A 247 3.90 -8.84 -19.98
CA TYR A 247 3.96 -9.20 -18.56
C TYR A 247 2.67 -8.79 -17.82
N ALA A 248 2.16 -7.59 -18.04
CA ALA A 248 0.92 -7.12 -17.42
C ALA A 248 -0.26 -8.05 -17.75
N LEU A 249 -0.41 -8.46 -19.01
CA LEU A 249 -1.44 -9.41 -19.42
C LEU A 249 -1.24 -10.79 -18.80
N THR A 250 -0.02 -11.34 -18.88
CA THR A 250 0.28 -12.68 -18.39
C THR A 250 0.06 -12.77 -16.88
N TYR A 251 0.64 -11.85 -16.11
CA TYR A 251 0.51 -11.86 -14.65
C TYR A 251 -0.89 -11.44 -14.20
N GLY A 252 -1.53 -10.50 -14.90
CA GLY A 252 -2.91 -10.12 -14.65
C GLY A 252 -3.88 -11.29 -14.84
N MET A 253 -3.68 -12.11 -15.89
CA MET A 253 -4.49 -13.32 -16.10
C MET A 253 -4.18 -14.42 -15.08
N ALA A 254 -2.91 -14.68 -14.79
CA ALA A 254 -2.51 -15.64 -13.75
C ALA A 254 -3.08 -15.25 -12.38
N PHE A 255 -3.04 -13.98 -12.09
CA PHE A 255 -3.60 -13.41 -10.89
C PHE A 255 -5.13 -13.54 -10.83
N LEU A 256 -5.84 -13.17 -11.90
CA LEU A 256 -7.29 -13.34 -11.99
C LEU A 256 -7.67 -14.82 -11.79
N SER A 257 -6.90 -15.76 -12.36
CA SER A 257 -7.12 -17.20 -12.15
C SER A 257 -6.91 -17.61 -10.69
N THR A 258 -5.91 -17.04 -9.99
CA THR A 258 -5.66 -17.32 -8.57
C THR A 258 -6.78 -16.78 -7.70
N VAL A 259 -7.23 -15.55 -7.97
CA VAL A 259 -8.40 -14.97 -7.28
C VAL A 259 -9.61 -15.87 -7.45
N VAL A 260 -9.96 -16.20 -8.68
CA VAL A 260 -11.08 -17.09 -8.98
C VAL A 260 -10.93 -18.44 -8.26
N SER A 261 -9.74 -19.07 -8.25
CA SER A 261 -9.51 -20.35 -7.58
C SER A 261 -9.58 -20.27 -6.05
N THR A 262 -9.14 -19.17 -5.44
CA THR A 262 -9.16 -18.97 -3.99
C THR A 262 -10.61 -18.82 -3.49
N PHE A 263 -11.43 -18.10 -4.23
CA PHE A 263 -12.84 -17.92 -3.88
C PHE A 263 -13.72 -19.12 -4.26
N SER A 264 -13.25 -20.03 -5.12
CA SER A 264 -13.99 -21.21 -5.54
C SER A 264 -14.03 -22.34 -4.50
N GLY A 265 -13.32 -22.19 -3.39
CA GLY A 265 -13.22 -23.25 -2.38
C GLY A 265 -12.65 -24.57 -2.98
N ASN A 266 -12.07 -25.42 -2.16
CA ASN A 266 -11.44 -26.70 -2.56
C ASN A 266 -12.45 -27.79 -3.00
N SER A 267 -13.66 -27.42 -3.38
CA SER A 267 -14.71 -28.30 -3.91
C SER A 267 -14.89 -28.00 -5.40
N GLY A 268 -14.46 -28.89 -6.23
CA GLY A 268 -14.32 -28.89 -7.68
C GLY A 268 -15.47 -28.42 -8.58
N SER A 269 -16.26 -27.47 -8.14
CA SER A 269 -17.21 -26.73 -8.97
C SER A 269 -17.23 -25.26 -8.53
N VAL A 270 -16.56 -24.42 -9.35
CA VAL A 270 -16.62 -22.98 -9.20
C VAL A 270 -18.02 -22.53 -9.53
N ASP A 271 -18.83 -22.20 -8.55
CA ASP A 271 -19.98 -21.36 -8.81
C ASP A 271 -19.54 -19.91 -8.82
N ILE A 272 -19.03 -19.49 -9.98
CA ILE A 272 -18.69 -18.09 -10.29
C ILE A 272 -19.89 -17.19 -9.98
N GLY A 273 -21.11 -17.73 -10.04
CA GLY A 273 -22.36 -17.02 -9.77
C GLY A 273 -22.50 -16.60 -8.30
N GLU A 274 -22.19 -17.44 -7.32
CA GLU A 274 -22.31 -17.09 -5.89
C GLU A 274 -21.27 -16.03 -5.49
N THR A 275 -20.01 -16.19 -5.89
CA THR A 275 -18.96 -15.20 -5.57
C THR A 275 -19.24 -13.85 -6.25
N PHE A 276 -19.69 -13.85 -7.50
CA PHE A 276 -20.11 -12.62 -8.16
C PHE A 276 -21.39 -12.04 -7.54
N SER A 277 -22.32 -12.87 -7.08
CA SER A 277 -23.53 -12.39 -6.43
C SER A 277 -23.24 -11.72 -5.10
N GLU A 278 -22.28 -12.21 -4.33
CA GLU A 278 -21.85 -11.59 -3.06
C GLU A 278 -21.11 -10.27 -3.32
N VAL A 279 -20.20 -10.21 -4.29
CA VAL A 279 -19.53 -8.97 -4.72
C VAL A 279 -20.55 -7.97 -5.30
N VAL A 280 -21.55 -8.43 -6.04
CA VAL A 280 -22.62 -7.57 -6.58
C VAL A 280 -23.55 -7.07 -5.48
N ALA A 281 -23.89 -7.92 -4.51
CA ALA A 281 -24.73 -7.52 -3.37
C ALA A 281 -24.04 -6.48 -2.48
N THR A 282 -22.74 -6.64 -2.24
CA THR A 282 -21.93 -5.69 -1.44
C THR A 282 -21.58 -4.41 -2.20
N ARG A 283 -21.63 -4.42 -3.53
CA ARG A 283 -21.38 -3.25 -4.38
C ARG A 283 -22.33 -2.07 -4.08
N HIS A 284 -23.55 -2.35 -3.67
CA HIS A 284 -24.52 -1.34 -3.26
C HIS A 284 -23.97 -0.45 -2.13
N TYR A 285 -23.32 -1.01 -1.11
CA TYR A 285 -22.73 -0.24 -0.01
C TYR A 285 -21.59 0.67 -0.49
N ALA A 286 -20.78 0.19 -1.44
CA ALA A 286 -19.71 1.00 -2.04
C ALA A 286 -20.28 2.17 -2.89
N GLU A 287 -21.45 1.98 -3.51
CA GLU A 287 -22.17 3.04 -4.23
C GLU A 287 -22.74 4.09 -3.27
N GLU A 288 -23.39 3.66 -2.20
CA GLU A 288 -23.95 4.55 -1.18
C GLU A 288 -22.85 5.40 -0.52
N LEU A 289 -21.68 4.83 -0.25
CA LEU A 289 -20.52 5.54 0.30
C LEU A 289 -19.73 6.35 -0.74
N SER A 290 -20.14 6.34 -2.01
CA SER A 290 -19.43 7.01 -3.13
C SER A 290 -17.97 6.55 -3.28
N LEU A 291 -17.68 5.29 -3.01
CA LEU A 291 -16.33 4.69 -3.12
C LEU A 291 -16.05 4.12 -4.52
N GLN A 292 -16.98 4.22 -5.45
CA GLN A 292 -16.78 3.73 -6.81
C GLN A 292 -15.89 4.66 -7.63
N ILE A 293 -15.02 4.07 -8.44
CA ILE A 293 -14.20 4.80 -9.41
C ILE A 293 -14.96 4.83 -10.73
N PRO A 294 -15.39 6.00 -11.24
CA PRO A 294 -16.04 6.10 -12.53
C PRO A 294 -15.07 5.77 -13.66
N PHE A 295 -15.58 5.50 -14.86
CA PHE A 295 -14.76 5.15 -16.02
C PHE A 295 -13.61 6.14 -16.28
N MET A 296 -13.86 7.45 -16.17
CA MET A 296 -12.83 8.48 -16.32
C MET A 296 -11.75 8.41 -15.23
N GLY A 297 -12.09 7.99 -14.03
CA GLY A 297 -11.12 7.74 -12.95
C GLY A 297 -10.19 6.58 -13.32
N TRP A 298 -10.71 5.49 -13.87
CA TRP A 298 -9.90 4.37 -14.36
C TRP A 298 -8.96 4.78 -15.50
N VAL A 299 -9.40 5.66 -16.42
CA VAL A 299 -8.52 6.22 -17.46
C VAL A 299 -7.35 6.99 -16.82
N GLY A 300 -7.61 7.75 -15.75
CA GLY A 300 -6.56 8.44 -15.02
C GLY A 300 -5.60 7.49 -14.29
N VAL A 301 -6.09 6.43 -13.67
CA VAL A 301 -5.26 5.38 -13.03
C VAL A 301 -4.37 4.69 -14.07
N LEU A 302 -4.91 4.34 -15.23
CA LEU A 302 -4.14 3.77 -16.33
C LEU A 302 -3.10 4.75 -16.88
N ALA A 303 -3.40 6.05 -16.92
CA ALA A 303 -2.43 7.07 -17.30
C ALA A 303 -1.26 7.15 -16.31
N GLN A 304 -1.53 7.11 -14.99
CA GLN A 304 -0.48 7.05 -13.98
C GLN A 304 0.36 5.76 -14.10
N LEU A 305 -0.27 4.63 -14.37
CA LEU A 305 0.43 3.38 -14.64
C LEU A 305 1.37 3.50 -15.85
N ALA A 306 0.89 4.07 -16.95
CA ALA A 306 1.70 4.28 -18.15
C ALA A 306 2.90 5.20 -17.89
N LEU A 307 2.71 6.28 -17.10
CA LEU A 307 3.80 7.16 -16.68
C LEU A 307 4.81 6.43 -15.78
N THR A 308 4.35 5.63 -14.84
CA THR A 308 5.22 4.80 -13.98
C THR A 308 6.05 3.82 -14.80
N LEU A 309 5.45 3.14 -15.77
CA LEU A 309 6.18 2.28 -16.69
C LEU A 309 7.20 3.08 -17.51
N GLY A 310 6.84 4.24 -18.03
CA GLY A 310 7.76 5.14 -18.72
C GLY A 310 8.97 5.53 -17.86
N ILE A 311 8.75 5.88 -16.61
CA ILE A 311 9.81 6.20 -15.64
C ILE A 311 10.70 4.97 -15.41
N THR A 312 10.08 3.80 -15.17
CA THR A 312 10.79 2.52 -14.97
C THR A 312 11.66 2.18 -16.18
N LEU A 313 11.10 2.26 -17.39
CA LEU A 313 11.82 2.00 -18.63
C LEU A 313 13.04 2.91 -18.78
N THR A 314 12.83 4.20 -18.56
CA THR A 314 13.90 5.20 -18.69
C THR A 314 15.00 5.02 -17.64
N ALA A 315 14.60 4.77 -16.39
CA ALA A 315 15.54 4.47 -15.29
C ALA A 315 16.33 3.18 -15.57
N SER A 316 15.67 2.15 -16.08
CA SER A 316 16.30 0.88 -16.44
C SER A 316 17.30 1.03 -17.59
N ILE A 317 17.00 1.87 -18.57
CA ILE A 317 17.93 2.20 -19.67
C ILE A 317 19.19 2.89 -19.09
N ILE A 318 19.02 3.85 -18.19
CA ILE A 318 20.14 4.55 -17.54
C ILE A 318 20.99 3.56 -16.73
N LEU A 319 20.35 2.76 -15.88
CA LEU A 319 21.06 1.81 -15.02
C LEU A 319 21.73 0.69 -15.83
N GLY A 320 21.06 0.16 -16.86
CA GLY A 320 21.64 -0.84 -17.76
C GLY A 320 22.86 -0.34 -18.50
N ALA A 321 22.85 0.94 -18.93
CA ALA A 321 24.00 1.58 -19.56
C ALA A 321 25.20 1.73 -18.59
N LEU A 322 24.96 1.85 -17.29
CA LEU A 322 26.00 1.96 -16.26
C LEU A 322 26.57 0.61 -15.82
N VAL A 323 25.95 -0.51 -16.16
CA VAL A 323 26.44 -1.84 -15.86
C VAL A 323 27.73 -2.12 -16.64
N GLU A 324 28.76 -2.58 -15.95
CA GLU A 324 30.06 -2.92 -16.57
C GLU A 324 30.11 -4.39 -17.04
N ASP A 325 29.48 -5.30 -16.28
CA ASP A 325 29.46 -6.72 -16.59
C ASP A 325 28.04 -7.27 -16.49
N SER A 326 27.62 -8.10 -17.45
CA SER A 326 26.29 -8.74 -17.49
C SER A 326 25.96 -9.54 -16.22
N LYS A 327 26.97 -10.00 -15.47
CA LYS A 327 26.81 -10.66 -14.17
C LYS A 327 26.28 -9.73 -13.08
N ASN A 328 26.45 -8.43 -13.24
CA ASN A 328 26.10 -7.42 -12.23
C ASN A 328 24.74 -6.76 -12.46
N THR A 329 23.98 -7.23 -13.46
CA THR A 329 22.66 -6.68 -13.81
C THR A 329 21.66 -6.73 -12.66
N GLN A 330 21.74 -7.77 -11.84
CA GLN A 330 20.87 -7.97 -10.68
C GLN A 330 21.07 -6.88 -9.63
N TYR A 331 22.33 -6.46 -9.40
CA TYR A 331 22.63 -5.36 -8.48
C TYR A 331 22.22 -4.00 -9.02
N ALA A 332 22.23 -3.83 -10.34
CA ALA A 332 21.78 -2.59 -10.96
C ALA A 332 20.25 -2.39 -10.88
N SER A 333 19.46 -3.46 -10.77
CA SER A 333 18.00 -3.38 -10.61
C SER A 333 17.56 -3.05 -9.17
N LEU A 334 18.42 -3.26 -8.16
CA LEU A 334 18.09 -3.06 -6.75
C LEU A 334 17.57 -1.65 -6.42
N PRO A 335 18.12 -0.54 -6.93
CA PRO A 335 17.59 0.79 -6.64
C PRO A 335 16.13 0.95 -7.06
N ILE A 336 15.75 0.49 -8.27
CA ILE A 336 14.36 0.54 -8.72
C ILE A 336 13.48 -0.37 -7.86
N MET A 337 13.94 -1.59 -7.59
CA MET A 337 13.22 -2.55 -6.76
C MET A 337 12.94 -1.96 -5.37
N LEU A 338 13.94 -1.37 -4.70
CA LEU A 338 13.79 -0.80 -3.37
C LEU A 338 12.90 0.45 -3.37
N CYS A 339 13.08 1.35 -4.35
CA CYS A 339 12.23 2.54 -4.50
C CYS A 339 10.76 2.18 -4.78
N THR A 340 10.50 1.02 -5.37
CA THR A 340 9.14 0.54 -5.66
C THR A 340 8.57 -0.26 -4.50
N MET A 341 9.40 -1.10 -3.85
CA MET A 341 9.00 -1.95 -2.73
C MET A 341 8.54 -1.12 -1.53
N PHE A 342 9.19 0.00 -1.28
CA PHE A 342 8.90 0.86 -0.14
C PHE A 342 7.46 1.41 -0.16
N PRO A 343 7.02 2.15 -1.21
CA PRO A 343 5.63 2.60 -1.30
C PRO A 343 4.63 1.44 -1.39
N TYR A 344 5.01 0.32 -2.02
CA TYR A 344 4.19 -0.87 -2.11
C TYR A 344 3.83 -1.41 -0.72
N ILE A 345 4.84 -1.69 0.12
CA ILE A 345 4.60 -2.21 1.48
C ILE A 345 3.78 -1.23 2.30
N LEU A 346 4.14 0.06 2.26
CA LEU A 346 3.42 1.07 3.02
C LEU A 346 1.97 1.23 2.57
N SER A 347 1.69 1.15 1.27
CA SER A 347 0.31 1.22 0.76
C SER A 347 -0.56 0.03 1.20
N MET A 348 0.07 -1.12 1.51
CA MET A 348 -0.65 -2.29 2.04
C MET A 348 -0.88 -2.23 3.55
N VAL A 349 0.04 -1.62 4.29
CA VAL A 349 0.00 -1.61 5.76
C VAL A 349 -0.78 -0.43 6.29
N SER A 350 -0.62 0.74 5.71
CA SER A 350 -1.23 1.98 6.22
C SER A 350 -1.59 2.94 5.09
N ASP A 351 -2.42 3.93 5.41
CA ASP A 351 -2.75 4.99 4.47
C ASP A 351 -1.65 6.04 4.41
N ILE A 352 -0.87 6.00 3.33
CA ILE A 352 0.24 6.96 3.09
C ILE A 352 -0.21 8.42 3.22
N ARG A 353 -1.48 8.74 2.92
CA ARG A 353 -2.04 10.10 2.97
C ARG A 353 -2.08 10.66 4.39
N ASN A 354 -2.21 9.79 5.39
CA ASN A 354 -2.35 10.14 6.80
C ASN A 354 -1.02 10.10 7.58
N MET A 355 0.11 9.75 6.93
CA MET A 355 1.43 9.61 7.56
C MET A 355 2.14 10.94 7.89
N GLY A 356 1.45 11.95 8.37
CA GLY A 356 2.04 13.21 8.85
C GLY A 356 3.13 13.79 7.89
N ALA A 357 4.32 14.07 8.42
CA ALA A 357 5.43 14.61 7.63
C ALA A 357 6.06 13.58 6.67
N VAL A 358 5.98 12.29 6.97
CA VAL A 358 6.58 11.19 6.19
C VAL A 358 5.96 11.10 4.80
N LYS A 359 4.69 11.44 4.66
CA LYS A 359 4.00 11.45 3.36
C LYS A 359 4.73 12.28 2.30
N TRP A 360 5.32 13.41 2.67
CA TRP A 360 6.02 14.29 1.73
C TRP A 360 7.28 13.65 1.17
N LEU A 361 8.01 12.89 2.02
CA LEU A 361 9.15 12.10 1.58
C LEU A 361 8.71 11.01 0.58
N LEU A 362 7.61 10.32 0.87
CA LEU A 362 7.07 9.28 0.00
C LEU A 362 6.58 9.85 -1.33
N TYR A 363 5.98 11.03 -1.32
CA TYR A 363 5.53 11.68 -2.55
C TYR A 363 6.67 12.15 -3.46
N CYS A 364 7.90 12.29 -2.94
CA CYS A 364 9.08 12.48 -3.79
C CYS A 364 9.43 11.23 -4.60
N ILE A 365 8.96 10.05 -4.21
CA ILE A 365 9.15 8.81 -4.97
C ILE A 365 8.03 8.72 -6.02
N PRO A 366 8.34 8.74 -7.33
CA PRO A 366 7.31 8.81 -8.37
C PRO A 366 6.37 7.58 -8.37
N PHE A 367 6.84 6.44 -7.93
CA PHE A 367 6.06 5.20 -7.85
C PHE A 367 4.92 5.28 -6.83
N THR A 368 5.08 6.04 -5.76
CA THR A 368 4.07 6.21 -4.69
C THR A 368 2.73 6.66 -5.24
N HIS A 369 2.73 7.61 -6.18
CA HIS A 369 1.49 8.18 -6.73
C HIS A 369 0.62 7.13 -7.42
N THR A 370 1.22 6.13 -8.06
CA THR A 370 0.47 5.06 -8.73
C THR A 370 -0.08 4.05 -7.73
N PHE A 371 0.65 3.74 -6.64
CA PHE A 371 0.15 2.84 -5.60
C PHE A 371 -1.05 3.39 -4.84
N ILE A 372 -1.12 4.71 -4.66
CA ILE A 372 -2.23 5.37 -3.97
C ILE A 372 -3.28 5.94 -4.93
N ALA A 373 -3.16 5.71 -6.23
CA ALA A 373 -4.03 6.31 -7.25
C ALA A 373 -5.51 5.98 -7.06
N THR A 374 -5.81 4.70 -6.82
CA THR A 374 -7.18 4.21 -6.58
C THR A 374 -7.74 4.79 -5.28
N ALA A 375 -6.95 4.79 -4.20
CA ALA A 375 -7.34 5.34 -2.91
C ALA A 375 -7.63 6.85 -3.01
N ASN A 376 -6.74 7.63 -3.67
CA ASN A 376 -6.96 9.07 -3.86
C ASN A 376 -8.27 9.36 -4.60
N PHE A 377 -8.62 8.53 -5.58
CA PHE A 377 -9.86 8.72 -6.32
C PHE A 377 -11.10 8.34 -5.50
N ARG A 378 -11.08 7.19 -4.79
CA ARG A 378 -12.19 6.70 -3.95
C ARG A 378 -12.52 7.65 -2.81
N PHE A 379 -11.50 8.21 -2.16
CA PHE A 379 -11.68 9.13 -1.03
C PHE A 379 -11.71 10.61 -1.46
N HIS A 380 -11.94 10.90 -2.75
CA HIS A 380 -12.11 12.23 -3.32
C HIS A 380 -10.91 13.19 -3.14
N ASP A 381 -9.69 12.66 -2.94
CA ASP A 381 -8.45 13.44 -2.94
C ASP A 381 -7.99 13.76 -4.38
N LEU A 382 -8.88 14.36 -5.17
CA LEU A 382 -8.62 14.70 -6.57
C LEU A 382 -7.41 15.61 -6.77
N PRO A 383 -7.14 16.61 -5.91
CA PRO A 383 -5.93 17.43 -6.02
C PRO A 383 -4.65 16.59 -5.93
N LEU A 384 -4.62 15.61 -5.04
CA LEU A 384 -3.47 14.70 -4.86
C LEU A 384 -3.33 13.74 -6.04
N PHE A 385 -4.46 13.25 -6.57
CA PHE A 385 -4.50 12.39 -7.76
C PHE A 385 -3.94 13.10 -9.00
N PHE A 386 -4.46 14.30 -9.33
CA PHE A 386 -3.99 15.06 -10.49
C PHE A 386 -2.60 15.65 -10.28
N GLY A 387 -2.27 16.07 -9.07
CA GLY A 387 -0.93 16.50 -8.71
C GLY A 387 0.10 15.39 -8.93
N GLY A 388 -0.22 14.15 -8.56
CA GLY A 388 0.62 12.98 -8.82
C GLY A 388 0.83 12.72 -10.32
N LEU A 389 -0.21 12.88 -11.13
CA LEU A 389 -0.15 12.72 -12.58
C LEU A 389 0.81 13.74 -13.22
N VAL A 390 0.67 15.02 -12.84
CA VAL A 390 1.55 16.09 -13.30
C VAL A 390 3.00 15.85 -12.83
N TYR A 391 3.19 15.49 -11.56
CA TYR A 391 4.51 15.20 -11.01
C TYR A 391 5.20 14.07 -11.78
N GLN A 392 4.51 12.95 -12.02
CA GLN A 392 5.05 11.83 -12.77
C GLN A 392 5.39 12.20 -14.23
N ALA A 393 4.56 13.00 -14.88
CA ALA A 393 4.83 13.46 -16.25
C ALA A 393 6.09 14.34 -16.31
N VAL A 394 6.24 15.27 -15.37
CA VAL A 394 7.45 16.12 -15.26
C VAL A 394 8.69 15.28 -14.94
N PHE A 395 8.55 14.34 -14.00
CA PHE A 395 9.64 13.44 -13.63
C PHE A 395 10.07 12.54 -14.80
N LEU A 396 9.11 12.00 -15.56
CA LEU A 396 9.39 11.23 -16.77
C LEU A 396 10.14 12.08 -17.81
N ALA A 397 9.68 13.29 -18.06
CA ALA A 397 10.36 14.20 -19.00
C ALA A 397 11.81 14.47 -18.56
N PHE A 398 12.03 14.71 -17.26
CA PHE A 398 13.37 14.86 -16.69
C PHE A 398 14.23 13.61 -16.92
N MET A 399 13.71 12.42 -16.62
CA MET A 399 14.42 11.15 -16.80
C MET A 399 14.75 10.88 -18.28
N VAL A 400 13.84 11.19 -19.21
CA VAL A 400 14.11 11.06 -20.65
C VAL A 400 15.23 11.99 -21.09
N VAL A 401 15.25 13.25 -20.65
CA VAL A 401 16.34 14.18 -20.94
C VAL A 401 17.67 13.68 -20.38
N LEU A 402 17.65 13.12 -19.17
CA LEU A 402 18.83 12.53 -18.53
C LEU A 402 19.36 11.33 -19.34
N ALA A 403 18.47 10.43 -19.77
CA ALA A 403 18.82 9.29 -20.61
C ALA A 403 19.44 9.74 -21.94
N LEU A 404 18.82 10.72 -22.63
CA LEU A 404 19.34 11.29 -23.89
C LEU A 404 20.72 11.90 -23.70
N LYS A 405 20.95 12.64 -22.61
CA LYS A 405 22.27 13.21 -22.32
C LYS A 405 23.30 12.11 -22.04
N LEU A 406 22.96 11.07 -21.31
CA LEU A 406 23.85 9.95 -21.02
C LEU A 406 24.27 9.25 -22.32
N TYR A 407 23.33 8.95 -23.20
CA TYR A 407 23.59 8.30 -24.49
C TYR A 407 24.27 9.23 -25.53
N SER A 408 24.19 10.56 -25.35
CA SER A 408 24.92 11.50 -26.18
C SER A 408 26.34 11.75 -25.70
N SER A 409 26.66 11.42 -24.46
CA SER A 409 27.98 11.59 -23.86
C SER A 409 28.87 10.38 -24.15
N ASP A 410 30.19 10.62 -24.29
CA ASP A 410 31.20 9.56 -24.45
C ASP A 410 31.42 8.75 -23.13
N LEU A 411 30.66 9.07 -22.05
CA LEU A 411 30.74 8.39 -20.76
C LEU A 411 30.39 6.90 -20.84
N LEU A 412 29.59 6.50 -21.83
CA LEU A 412 29.24 5.09 -22.08
C LEU A 412 30.44 4.26 -22.55
N PHE A 413 31.40 4.88 -23.23
CA PHE A 413 32.55 4.21 -23.85
C PHE A 413 33.83 4.38 -23.08
N VAL A 414 33.92 5.41 -22.23
CA VAL A 414 35.13 5.65 -21.44
C VAL A 414 35.14 4.71 -20.25
N HIS A 415 35.92 3.66 -20.36
CA HIS A 415 36.37 2.80 -19.27
C HIS A 415 37.27 3.64 -18.31
N ARG A 416 36.74 4.73 -17.76
CA ARG A 416 37.43 5.49 -16.74
C ARG A 416 37.21 4.76 -15.42
N SER A 417 38.16 3.88 -15.08
CA SER A 417 38.39 3.52 -13.70
C SER A 417 38.66 4.85 -12.96
N ILE A 418 37.64 5.36 -12.29
CA ILE A 418 37.70 6.60 -11.49
C ILE A 418 38.77 6.47 -10.39
N PHE A 419 39.37 5.30 -10.24
CA PHE A 419 40.45 4.97 -9.31
C PHE A 419 41.64 4.27 -9.96
N ALA A 420 41.94 4.50 -11.22
CA ALA A 420 43.26 4.16 -11.75
C ALA A 420 44.28 5.05 -11.04
N LYS A 421 44.81 4.52 -9.97
CA LYS A 421 46.00 5.04 -9.27
C LYS A 421 47.07 5.27 -10.34
N LYS A 422 47.43 6.54 -10.54
CA LYS A 422 48.54 6.99 -11.35
C LYS A 422 49.74 6.12 -10.95
N LYS A 423 50.08 5.12 -11.76
CA LYS A 423 51.36 4.45 -11.65
C LYS A 423 52.38 5.52 -12.04
N THR A 424 52.96 6.15 -11.03
CA THR A 424 54.16 6.93 -11.17
C THR A 424 55.21 5.99 -11.73
N THR A 425 55.60 6.22 -12.95
CA THR A 425 56.84 5.76 -13.54
C THR A 425 57.96 6.30 -12.68
N GLU A 426 58.49 5.50 -11.78
CA GLU A 426 59.85 5.56 -11.32
C GLU A 426 60.61 4.49 -12.10
N ASN A 427 61.29 4.92 -13.10
CA ASN A 427 62.50 4.31 -13.62
C ASN A 427 63.26 5.43 -14.36
N GLU A 428 64.18 6.04 -13.65
CA GLU A 428 65.58 6.23 -14.00
C GLU A 428 66.32 6.87 -12.84
#